data_9181989f146a2a836e2dc4dbdaa3cd59
#
_entry.id   9181989f146a2a836e2dc4dbdaa3cd59
#
_cell.length_a   1.000
_cell.length_b   1.000
_cell.length_c   1.000
_cell.angle_alpha   90.00
_cell.angle_beta   90.00
_cell.angle_gamma   90.00
#
_symmetry.space_group_name_H-M   'P 1'
#
loop_
_entity.id
_entity.type
_entity.pdbx_description
1 polymer ?
#
loop_
_entity_poly.entity_id
_entity_poly.type
_entity_poly.pdbx_seq_one_letter_code
_entity_poly.pdbx_strand_id
1 'polypeptide(L)'
;MEPVFRALEMTAKALVKVQGLKLDFAGLDKLPAHGGVVLAINHTGYLDFLPAALGVYHRGRRVRFMIKSELQKIAIMRFLIKHTKTVPVDRAAGAEAYELAVQSLRTGEVVGVYPEATISRSFEIKAFKSGAARMSIDAQVPIVPVIVWGSQRIATKGGPRNLGRTKTPVFVEFGDPIPPPSADTVTTDMLVDELKQTMQRMLLEVQKRYDDQPAGAYWVPARLGGGAPTLEEADAMDMADAAARAAKRQDG
;
A
#
# COMPACT_ATOMS: atom_id res chain seq x y z
N MET A 1 -11.30 19.83 -12.74
CA MET A 1 -9.91 19.30 -12.62
C MET A 1 -9.41 19.58 -11.21
N GLU A 2 -8.68 18.66 -10.60
CA GLU A 2 -8.13 18.84 -9.25
C GLU A 2 -6.69 19.35 -9.35
N PRO A 3 -6.44 20.66 -9.25
CA PRO A 3 -5.13 21.27 -9.55
C PRO A 3 -4.01 20.77 -8.62
N VAL A 4 -4.36 20.47 -7.36
CA VAL A 4 -3.40 19.94 -6.39
C VAL A 4 -2.92 18.54 -6.78
N PHE A 5 -3.81 17.67 -7.28
CA PHE A 5 -3.39 16.37 -7.80
C PHE A 5 -2.44 16.49 -8.98
N ARG A 6 -2.70 17.42 -9.89
CA ARG A 6 -1.81 17.66 -11.03
C ARG A 6 -0.42 18.12 -10.58
N ALA A 7 -0.36 19.00 -9.59
CA ALA A 7 0.92 19.41 -8.99
C ALA A 7 1.65 18.23 -8.32
N LEU A 8 0.92 17.38 -7.58
CA LEU A 8 1.48 16.19 -6.96
C LEU A 8 1.99 15.18 -7.99
N GLU A 9 1.23 14.96 -9.07
CA GLU A 9 1.63 14.10 -10.19
C GLU A 9 2.93 14.58 -10.84
N MET A 10 3.05 15.90 -11.07
CA MET A 10 4.28 16.51 -11.61
C MET A 10 5.46 16.34 -10.63
N THR A 11 5.22 16.57 -9.34
CA THR A 11 6.24 16.39 -8.28
C THR A 11 6.67 14.92 -8.20
N ALA A 12 5.72 13.99 -8.24
CA ALA A 12 6.01 12.55 -8.24
C ALA A 12 6.91 12.15 -9.42
N LYS A 13 6.56 12.59 -10.63
CA LYS A 13 7.37 12.35 -11.83
C LYS A 13 8.77 12.97 -11.75
N ALA A 14 8.85 14.18 -11.18
CA ALA A 14 10.14 14.85 -10.96
C ALA A 14 11.01 14.07 -9.97
N LEU A 15 10.45 13.60 -8.86
CA LEU A 15 11.14 12.77 -7.87
C LEU A 15 11.66 11.47 -8.49
N VAL A 16 10.81 10.75 -9.24
CA VAL A 16 11.20 9.53 -9.95
C VAL A 16 12.38 9.80 -10.89
N LYS A 17 12.32 10.91 -11.65
CA LYS A 17 13.40 11.30 -12.59
C LYS A 17 14.69 11.68 -11.85
N VAL A 18 14.60 12.46 -10.77
CA VAL A 18 15.77 12.88 -9.98
C VAL A 18 16.46 11.70 -9.33
N GLN A 19 15.69 10.79 -8.72
CA GLN A 19 16.21 9.55 -8.14
C GLN A 19 16.65 8.53 -9.20
N GLY A 20 16.23 8.73 -10.46
CA GLY A 20 16.53 7.84 -11.57
C GLY A 20 15.82 6.49 -11.46
N LEU A 21 14.69 6.41 -10.76
CA LEU A 21 13.96 5.17 -10.58
C LEU A 21 13.48 4.61 -11.93
N LYS A 22 13.62 3.31 -12.09
CA LYS A 22 13.13 2.58 -13.26
C LYS A 22 11.80 1.92 -12.89
N LEU A 23 10.70 2.59 -13.18
CA LEU A 23 9.36 2.06 -12.91
C LEU A 23 8.96 1.10 -14.02
N ASP A 24 8.58 -0.12 -13.65
CA ASP A 24 8.02 -1.13 -14.53
C ASP A 24 6.58 -1.43 -14.09
N PHE A 25 5.63 -1.25 -15.00
CA PHE A 25 4.20 -1.41 -14.74
C PHE A 25 3.64 -2.59 -15.51
N ALA A 26 3.01 -3.53 -14.82
CA ALA A 26 2.31 -4.66 -15.41
C ALA A 26 0.84 -4.69 -14.98
N GLY A 27 -0.04 -5.22 -15.84
CA GLY A 27 -1.45 -5.41 -15.54
C GLY A 27 -2.26 -4.12 -15.33
N LEU A 28 -1.81 -2.98 -15.87
CA LEU A 28 -2.52 -1.71 -15.74
C LEU A 28 -3.97 -1.78 -16.28
N ASP A 29 -4.20 -2.59 -17.31
CA ASP A 29 -5.50 -2.83 -17.93
C ASP A 29 -6.50 -3.51 -16.98
N LYS A 30 -6.01 -4.22 -15.95
CA LYS A 30 -6.81 -4.86 -14.91
C LYS A 30 -7.47 -3.86 -13.95
N LEU A 31 -6.94 -2.63 -13.86
CA LEU A 31 -7.62 -1.58 -13.10
C LEU A 31 -8.86 -1.09 -13.88
N PRO A 32 -10.08 -1.25 -13.34
CA PRO A 32 -11.30 -0.75 -13.97
C PRO A 32 -11.21 0.73 -14.33
N ALA A 33 -11.61 1.09 -15.55
CA ALA A 33 -11.56 2.48 -16.01
C ALA A 33 -12.57 3.38 -15.26
N HIS A 34 -13.65 2.81 -14.76
CA HIS A 34 -14.73 3.52 -14.06
C HIS A 34 -15.20 2.72 -12.84
N GLY A 35 -16.00 3.38 -12.00
CA GLY A 35 -16.54 2.77 -10.78
C GLY A 35 -15.56 2.76 -9.61
N GLY A 36 -16.06 2.46 -8.42
CA GLY A 36 -15.25 2.37 -7.21
C GLY A 36 -14.31 1.16 -7.25
N VAL A 37 -13.14 1.29 -6.64
CA VAL A 37 -12.16 0.20 -6.52
C VAL A 37 -11.44 0.31 -5.18
N VAL A 38 -11.40 -0.77 -4.43
CA VAL A 38 -10.45 -0.92 -3.31
C VAL A 38 -9.10 -1.36 -3.90
N LEU A 39 -8.10 -0.51 -3.81
CA LEU A 39 -6.75 -0.82 -4.25
C LEU A 39 -5.95 -1.36 -3.07
N ALA A 40 -5.75 -2.68 -3.00
CA ALA A 40 -5.02 -3.34 -1.92
C ALA A 40 -3.54 -3.45 -2.29
N ILE A 41 -2.68 -2.70 -1.58
CA ILE A 41 -1.25 -2.58 -1.90
C ILE A 41 -0.45 -3.25 -0.78
N ASN A 42 0.58 -4.04 -1.13
CA ASN A 42 1.54 -4.54 -0.14
C ASN A 42 2.35 -3.39 0.45
N HIS A 43 2.89 -3.57 1.66
CA HIS A 43 3.57 -2.49 2.36
C HIS A 43 4.98 -2.87 2.78
N THR A 44 5.97 -2.58 1.93
CA THR A 44 7.39 -2.89 2.14
C THR A 44 8.27 -1.66 2.37
N GLY A 45 7.80 -0.48 1.98
CA GLY A 45 8.55 0.77 2.10
C GLY A 45 7.68 1.99 2.34
N TYR A 46 8.30 3.07 2.81
CA TYR A 46 7.59 4.33 3.04
C TYR A 46 7.10 5.00 1.75
N LEU A 47 7.67 4.63 0.60
CA LEU A 47 7.38 5.25 -0.69
C LEU A 47 6.52 4.38 -1.62
N ASP A 48 5.96 3.27 -1.15
CA ASP A 48 5.12 2.36 -1.95
C ASP A 48 3.93 3.07 -2.61
N PHE A 49 3.39 4.09 -1.93
CA PHE A 49 2.25 4.87 -2.43
C PHE A 49 2.56 5.59 -3.75
N LEU A 50 3.81 6.01 -3.95
CA LEU A 50 4.20 6.83 -5.09
C LEU A 50 4.12 6.06 -6.43
N PRO A 51 4.80 4.93 -6.61
CA PRO A 51 4.69 4.15 -7.83
C PRO A 51 3.28 3.57 -8.03
N ALA A 52 2.59 3.16 -6.96
CA ALA A 52 1.20 2.71 -7.06
C ALA A 52 0.28 3.81 -7.58
N ALA A 53 0.39 5.04 -7.05
CA ALA A 53 -0.38 6.19 -7.52
C ALA A 53 -0.08 6.55 -8.98
N LEU A 54 1.18 6.44 -9.41
CA LEU A 54 1.57 6.68 -10.80
C LEU A 54 0.96 5.62 -11.74
N GLY A 55 0.90 4.34 -11.32
CA GLY A 55 0.21 3.29 -12.07
C GLY A 55 -1.27 3.61 -12.27
N VAL A 56 -1.97 4.02 -11.20
CA VAL A 56 -3.38 4.45 -11.28
C VAL A 56 -3.55 5.67 -12.20
N TYR A 57 -2.59 6.60 -12.15
CA TYR A 57 -2.58 7.78 -13.03
C TYR A 57 -2.46 7.40 -14.52
N HIS A 58 -1.68 6.37 -14.86
CA HIS A 58 -1.59 5.88 -16.25
C HIS A 58 -2.92 5.37 -16.79
N ARG A 59 -3.87 5.01 -15.92
CA ARG A 59 -5.25 4.68 -16.27
C ARG A 59 -6.20 5.88 -16.25
N GLY A 60 -5.67 7.10 -16.16
CA GLY A 60 -6.45 8.33 -16.08
C GLY A 60 -7.23 8.49 -14.77
N ARG A 61 -6.90 7.70 -13.73
CA ARG A 61 -7.57 7.71 -12.44
C ARG A 61 -6.68 8.24 -11.34
N ARG A 62 -7.24 8.51 -10.17
CA ARG A 62 -6.54 9.00 -8.98
C ARG A 62 -6.88 8.12 -7.78
N VAL A 63 -5.87 7.91 -6.93
CA VAL A 63 -6.04 7.12 -5.71
C VAL A 63 -6.24 8.03 -4.51
N ARG A 64 -7.24 7.71 -3.67
CA ARG A 64 -7.48 8.32 -2.36
C ARG A 64 -6.89 7.41 -1.32
N PHE A 65 -5.71 7.74 -0.79
CA PHE A 65 -5.09 6.91 0.23
C PHE A 65 -5.75 7.08 1.59
N MET A 66 -5.88 5.97 2.31
CA MET A 66 -6.17 6.01 3.74
C MET A 66 -4.86 6.22 4.51
N ILE A 67 -4.76 7.30 5.27
CA ILE A 67 -3.55 7.66 6.01
C ILE A 67 -3.86 7.91 7.49
N LYS A 68 -2.83 7.79 8.34
CA LYS A 68 -3.00 8.05 9.78
C LYS A 68 -3.40 9.50 10.04
N SER A 69 -4.41 9.69 10.91
CA SER A 69 -4.92 11.02 11.28
C SER A 69 -3.86 11.92 11.92
N GLU A 70 -2.89 11.32 12.65
CA GLU A 70 -1.81 12.09 13.29
C GLU A 70 -0.99 12.92 12.27
N LEU A 71 -0.97 12.53 11.00
CA LEU A 71 -0.31 13.29 9.95
C LEU A 71 -0.98 14.65 9.67
N GLN A 72 -2.25 14.83 10.05
CA GLN A 72 -2.95 16.13 9.97
C GLN A 72 -2.32 17.21 10.86
N LYS A 73 -1.56 16.83 11.89
CA LYS A 73 -0.81 17.78 12.74
C LYS A 73 0.27 18.55 11.97
N ILE A 74 0.74 17.99 10.85
CA ILE A 74 1.71 18.62 9.96
C ILE A 74 0.95 19.48 8.94
N ALA A 75 1.22 20.78 8.91
CA ALA A 75 0.46 21.75 8.10
C ALA A 75 0.39 21.40 6.61
N ILE A 76 1.52 20.96 6.01
CA ILE A 76 1.55 20.54 4.61
C ILE A 76 0.72 19.29 4.37
N MET A 77 0.76 18.33 5.30
CA MET A 77 -0.05 17.09 5.20
C MET A 77 -1.54 17.40 5.32
N ARG A 78 -1.92 18.29 6.22
CA ARG A 78 -3.31 18.76 6.36
C ARG A 78 -3.81 19.42 5.08
N PHE A 79 -2.99 20.26 4.45
CA PHE A 79 -3.30 20.85 3.15
C PHE A 79 -3.50 19.77 2.08
N LEU A 80 -2.57 18.82 1.97
CA LEU A 80 -2.65 17.72 1.00
C LEU A 80 -3.89 16.86 1.24
N ILE A 81 -4.15 16.44 2.48
CA ILE A 81 -5.33 15.65 2.84
C ILE A 81 -6.60 16.32 2.36
N LYS A 82 -6.77 17.61 2.69
CA LYS A 82 -7.95 18.39 2.30
C LYS A 82 -8.15 18.46 0.78
N HIS A 83 -7.06 18.62 0.00
CA HIS A 83 -7.15 18.86 -1.44
C HIS A 83 -7.05 17.60 -2.29
N THR A 84 -6.60 16.47 -1.71
CA THR A 84 -6.55 15.18 -2.41
C THR A 84 -7.68 14.24 -2.00
N LYS A 85 -8.61 14.70 -1.16
CA LYS A 85 -9.67 13.87 -0.59
C LYS A 85 -9.11 12.57 0.04
N THR A 86 -7.89 12.65 0.58
CA THR A 86 -7.27 11.55 1.31
C THR A 86 -8.08 11.32 2.58
N VAL A 87 -8.33 10.06 2.92
CA VAL A 87 -9.14 9.68 4.08
C VAL A 87 -8.23 9.54 5.31
N PRO A 88 -8.31 10.46 6.29
CA PRO A 88 -7.54 10.34 7.52
C PRO A 88 -8.16 9.27 8.43
N VAL A 89 -7.35 8.30 8.85
CA VAL A 89 -7.77 7.22 9.74
C VAL A 89 -7.27 7.50 11.14
N ASP A 90 -8.19 7.78 12.06
CA ASP A 90 -7.91 7.74 13.49
C ASP A 90 -8.20 6.32 14.00
N ARG A 91 -7.25 5.74 14.72
CA ARG A 91 -7.43 4.41 15.33
C ARG A 91 -8.49 4.41 16.43
N ALA A 92 -8.75 5.57 17.05
CA ALA A 92 -9.77 5.75 18.07
C ALA A 92 -11.15 6.08 17.48
N ALA A 93 -11.18 6.71 16.26
CA ALA A 93 -12.40 7.11 15.54
C ALA A 93 -12.47 6.43 14.16
N GLY A 94 -12.06 5.16 14.07
CA GLY A 94 -11.94 4.41 12.81
C GLY A 94 -13.25 4.27 12.02
N ALA A 95 -14.40 4.41 12.67
CA ALA A 95 -15.71 4.29 12.04
C ALA A 95 -15.96 5.40 11.00
N GLU A 96 -15.71 6.66 11.37
CA GLU A 96 -15.93 7.80 10.46
C GLU A 96 -15.05 7.72 9.20
N ALA A 97 -13.75 7.42 9.38
CA ALA A 97 -12.84 7.25 8.27
C ALA A 97 -13.24 6.07 7.36
N TYR A 98 -13.76 5.02 7.95
CA TYR A 98 -14.27 3.86 7.21
C TYR A 98 -15.49 4.25 6.37
N GLU A 99 -16.46 4.95 6.95
CA GLU A 99 -17.66 5.41 6.26
C GLU A 99 -17.32 6.35 5.09
N LEU A 100 -16.38 7.30 5.30
CA LEU A 100 -15.89 8.18 4.24
C LEU A 100 -15.22 7.40 3.09
N ALA A 101 -14.48 6.34 3.40
CA ALA A 101 -13.88 5.47 2.40
C ALA A 101 -14.95 4.71 1.60
N VAL A 102 -15.94 4.12 2.28
CA VAL A 102 -17.07 3.43 1.63
C VAL A 102 -17.88 4.39 0.76
N GLN A 103 -18.16 5.60 1.23
CA GLN A 103 -18.82 6.63 0.44
C GLN A 103 -18.01 7.02 -0.81
N SER A 104 -16.70 7.20 -0.67
CA SER A 104 -15.80 7.50 -1.80
C SER A 104 -15.84 6.38 -2.85
N LEU A 105 -15.84 5.12 -2.42
CA LEU A 105 -15.97 3.96 -3.30
C LEU A 105 -17.30 3.96 -4.04
N ARG A 106 -18.43 4.21 -3.35
CA ARG A 106 -19.77 4.29 -3.96
C ARG A 106 -19.91 5.43 -4.98
N THR A 107 -19.13 6.49 -4.83
CA THR A 107 -19.08 7.60 -5.81
C THR A 107 -18.08 7.37 -6.94
N GLY A 108 -17.48 6.18 -7.02
CA GLY A 108 -16.62 5.79 -8.13
C GLY A 108 -15.15 6.09 -7.97
N GLU A 109 -14.69 6.43 -6.76
CA GLU A 109 -13.28 6.72 -6.50
C GLU A 109 -12.45 5.43 -6.30
N VAL A 110 -11.12 5.53 -6.48
CA VAL A 110 -10.18 4.47 -6.11
C VAL A 110 -9.65 4.77 -4.72
N VAL A 111 -9.90 3.87 -3.77
CA VAL A 111 -9.40 3.99 -2.39
C VAL A 111 -8.24 3.04 -2.19
N GLY A 112 -7.06 3.59 -1.91
CA GLY A 112 -5.83 2.84 -1.66
C GLY A 112 -5.64 2.50 -0.19
N VAL A 113 -5.42 1.23 0.09
CA VAL A 113 -5.19 0.73 1.45
C VAL A 113 -4.02 -0.24 1.49
N TYR A 114 -3.42 -0.33 2.66
CA TYR A 114 -2.41 -1.34 2.98
C TYR A 114 -3.04 -2.36 3.93
N PRO A 115 -3.46 -3.55 3.46
CA PRO A 115 -4.14 -4.53 4.32
C PRO A 115 -3.31 -4.98 5.51
N GLU A 116 -2.00 -4.93 5.39
CA GLU A 116 -1.02 -5.25 6.44
C GLU A 116 -0.99 -4.22 7.59
N ALA A 117 -1.52 -3.02 7.38
CA ALA A 117 -1.57 -1.89 8.32
C ALA A 117 -0.20 -1.37 8.84
N THR A 118 0.89 -2.08 8.59
CA THR A 118 2.27 -1.69 8.93
C THR A 118 3.24 -2.18 7.87
N ILE A 119 4.38 -1.49 7.71
CA ILE A 119 5.45 -1.93 6.81
C ILE A 119 5.96 -3.30 7.25
N SER A 120 5.98 -4.25 6.33
CA SER A 120 6.58 -5.57 6.52
C SER A 120 8.10 -5.48 6.53
N ARG A 121 8.72 -5.84 7.65
CA ARG A 121 10.20 -5.88 7.79
C ARG A 121 10.80 -7.10 7.10
N SER A 122 10.02 -8.17 6.96
CA SER A 122 10.42 -9.39 6.23
C SER A 122 10.33 -9.24 4.72
N PHE A 123 9.65 -8.18 4.24
CA PHE A 123 9.28 -7.96 2.83
C PHE A 123 8.44 -9.09 2.24
N GLU A 124 7.77 -9.84 3.09
CA GLU A 124 6.75 -10.84 2.75
C GLU A 124 5.38 -10.35 3.17
N ILE A 125 4.33 -10.94 2.59
CA ILE A 125 2.95 -10.57 2.93
C ILE A 125 2.63 -11.02 4.36
N LYS A 126 2.27 -10.08 5.20
CA LYS A 126 1.88 -10.28 6.60
C LYS A 126 0.41 -10.71 6.74
N ALA A 127 -0.05 -10.81 7.99
CA ALA A 127 -1.47 -10.94 8.29
C ALA A 127 -2.24 -9.69 7.85
N PHE A 128 -3.40 -9.87 7.24
CA PHE A 128 -4.26 -8.80 6.78
C PHE A 128 -5.30 -8.41 7.83
N LYS A 129 -5.63 -7.12 7.85
CA LYS A 129 -6.82 -6.60 8.51
C LYS A 129 -8.01 -6.69 7.56
N SER A 130 -9.20 -6.87 8.11
CA SER A 130 -10.43 -7.03 7.34
C SER A 130 -10.93 -5.78 6.60
N GLY A 131 -10.29 -4.62 6.81
CA GLY A 131 -10.78 -3.33 6.28
C GLY A 131 -10.98 -3.31 4.77
N ALA A 132 -10.05 -3.85 3.99
CA ALA A 132 -10.18 -3.91 2.52
C ALA A 132 -11.38 -4.77 2.08
N ALA A 133 -11.53 -5.95 2.65
CA ALA A 133 -12.64 -6.87 2.36
C ALA A 133 -14.00 -6.25 2.75
N ARG A 134 -14.09 -5.69 3.96
CA ARG A 134 -15.32 -5.02 4.42
C ARG A 134 -15.71 -3.85 3.53
N MET A 135 -14.76 -2.99 3.12
CA MET A 135 -15.05 -1.87 2.21
C MET A 135 -15.56 -2.35 0.85
N SER A 136 -14.98 -3.44 0.32
CA SER A 136 -15.45 -4.06 -0.93
C SER A 136 -16.90 -4.54 -0.82
N ILE A 137 -17.21 -5.25 0.27
CA ILE A 137 -18.56 -5.76 0.56
C ILE A 137 -19.54 -4.60 0.73
N ASP A 138 -19.24 -3.64 1.60
CA ASP A 138 -20.18 -2.56 1.94
C ASP A 138 -20.40 -1.58 0.79
N ALA A 139 -19.38 -1.35 -0.05
CA ALA A 139 -19.51 -0.50 -1.23
C ALA A 139 -19.93 -1.26 -2.50
N GLN A 140 -19.95 -2.60 -2.49
CA GLN A 140 -20.20 -3.46 -3.65
C GLN A 140 -19.27 -3.14 -4.82
N VAL A 141 -17.97 -3.05 -4.54
CA VAL A 141 -16.92 -2.75 -5.52
C VAL A 141 -15.79 -3.79 -5.47
N PRO A 142 -15.08 -4.03 -6.58
CA PRO A 142 -13.98 -4.99 -6.60
C PRO A 142 -12.78 -4.51 -5.77
N ILE A 143 -11.97 -5.50 -5.32
CA ILE A 143 -10.62 -5.27 -4.81
C ILE A 143 -9.64 -5.54 -5.95
N VAL A 144 -8.76 -4.60 -6.24
CA VAL A 144 -7.62 -4.81 -7.14
C VAL A 144 -6.36 -4.94 -6.30
N PRO A 145 -5.74 -6.14 -6.25
CA PRO A 145 -4.46 -6.31 -5.56
C PRO A 145 -3.33 -5.68 -6.36
N VAL A 146 -2.41 -5.03 -5.67
CA VAL A 146 -1.23 -4.39 -6.27
C VAL A 146 0.02 -4.77 -5.50
N ILE A 147 1.03 -5.23 -6.20
CA ILE A 147 2.37 -5.47 -5.66
C ILE A 147 3.30 -4.35 -6.10
N VAL A 148 3.94 -3.73 -5.13
CA VAL A 148 5.06 -2.80 -5.31
C VAL A 148 6.31 -3.48 -4.78
N TRP A 149 7.33 -3.64 -5.63
CA TRP A 149 8.59 -4.28 -5.27
C TRP A 149 9.79 -3.46 -5.71
N GLY A 150 10.78 -3.30 -4.83
CA GLY A 150 11.97 -2.49 -5.07
C GLY A 150 11.96 -1.17 -4.30
N SER A 151 10.80 -0.64 -3.88
CA SER A 151 10.70 0.61 -3.11
C SER A 151 11.32 0.50 -1.71
N GLN A 152 11.36 -0.68 -1.12
CA GLN A 152 12.03 -0.97 0.17
C GLN A 152 13.53 -0.68 0.13
N ARG A 153 14.16 -0.69 -1.04
CA ARG A 153 15.57 -0.30 -1.24
C ARG A 153 15.80 1.19 -1.05
N ILE A 154 14.75 2.00 -1.21
CA ILE A 154 14.83 3.46 -1.10
C ILE A 154 14.65 3.89 0.35
N ALA A 155 13.58 3.45 1.00
CA ALA A 155 13.33 3.74 2.41
C ALA A 155 12.33 2.74 3.00
N THR A 156 12.74 2.04 4.05
CA THR A 156 11.89 1.07 4.74
C THR A 156 12.04 1.16 6.25
N LYS A 157 11.17 0.48 6.98
CA LYS A 157 11.16 0.45 8.45
C LYS A 157 12.37 -0.34 8.96
N GLY A 158 13.23 0.33 9.73
CA GLY A 158 14.45 -0.27 10.28
C GLY A 158 15.62 -0.36 9.28
N GLY A 159 15.42 0.04 8.03
CA GLY A 159 16.47 0.07 7.01
C GLY A 159 17.03 1.46 6.75
N PRO A 160 18.07 1.56 5.91
CA PRO A 160 18.66 2.82 5.49
C PRO A 160 17.68 3.65 4.65
N ARG A 161 17.99 4.94 4.52
CA ARG A 161 17.27 5.87 3.64
C ARG A 161 18.18 6.26 2.48
N ASN A 162 17.89 5.73 1.30
CA ASN A 162 18.64 5.97 0.06
C ASN A 162 17.86 6.95 -0.83
N LEU A 163 17.77 8.21 -0.40
CA LEU A 163 16.97 9.24 -1.07
C LEU A 163 17.70 9.92 -2.25
N GLY A 164 18.94 9.57 -2.50
CA GLY A 164 19.73 10.07 -3.64
C GLY A 164 19.36 9.40 -4.97
N ARG A 165 20.21 9.60 -5.98
CA ARG A 165 20.03 8.99 -7.30
C ARG A 165 20.43 7.50 -7.29
N THR A 166 19.50 6.64 -6.91
CA THR A 166 19.73 5.20 -6.70
C THR A 166 19.60 4.37 -7.98
N LYS A 167 18.87 4.87 -8.98
CA LYS A 167 18.51 4.14 -10.21
C LYS A 167 17.80 2.81 -9.93
N THR A 168 17.15 2.69 -8.77
CA THR A 168 16.50 1.46 -8.32
C THR A 168 15.38 1.07 -9.27
N PRO A 169 15.32 -0.19 -9.75
CA PRO A 169 14.15 -0.70 -10.41
C PRO A 169 13.02 -0.87 -9.40
N VAL A 170 11.81 -0.45 -9.77
CA VAL A 170 10.61 -0.61 -8.96
C VAL A 170 9.50 -1.19 -9.82
N PHE A 171 9.09 -2.40 -9.51
CA PHE A 171 8.01 -3.11 -10.20
C PHE A 171 6.68 -2.79 -9.54
N VAL A 172 5.67 -2.54 -10.36
CA VAL A 172 4.29 -2.32 -9.92
C VAL A 172 3.39 -3.22 -10.73
N GLU A 173 2.82 -4.22 -10.09
CA GLU A 173 1.94 -5.18 -10.76
C GLU A 173 0.52 -5.09 -10.22
N PHE A 174 -0.43 -4.88 -11.13
CA PHE A 174 -1.87 -4.92 -10.86
C PHE A 174 -2.38 -6.33 -11.13
N GLY A 175 -3.04 -6.94 -10.15
CA GLY A 175 -3.68 -8.23 -10.27
C GLY A 175 -5.11 -8.14 -10.79
N ASP A 176 -5.70 -9.30 -11.08
CA ASP A 176 -7.08 -9.39 -11.50
C ASP A 176 -8.02 -8.88 -10.40
N PRO A 177 -9.09 -8.15 -10.76
CA PRO A 177 -10.06 -7.68 -9.79
C PRO A 177 -10.75 -8.86 -9.09
N ILE A 178 -10.76 -8.84 -7.78
CA ILE A 178 -11.54 -9.77 -6.95
C ILE A 178 -12.91 -9.11 -6.75
N PRO A 179 -14.00 -9.68 -7.29
CA PRO A 179 -15.32 -9.07 -7.17
C PRO A 179 -15.82 -9.10 -5.73
N PRO A 180 -16.71 -8.19 -5.32
CA PRO A 180 -17.41 -8.31 -4.05
C PRO A 180 -18.30 -9.57 -4.09
N PRO A 181 -18.47 -10.24 -2.95
CA PRO A 181 -19.32 -11.43 -2.90
C PRO A 181 -20.77 -11.09 -3.30
N SER A 182 -21.37 -11.92 -4.14
CA SER A 182 -22.75 -11.79 -4.60
C SER A 182 -23.76 -12.59 -3.76
N ALA A 183 -23.27 -13.39 -2.81
CA ALA A 183 -24.10 -14.24 -1.97
C ALA A 183 -23.69 -14.12 -0.49
N ASP A 184 -24.67 -14.28 0.40
CA ASP A 184 -24.45 -14.27 1.87
C ASP A 184 -23.55 -15.40 2.39
N THR A 185 -23.10 -16.29 1.51
CA THR A 185 -22.25 -17.44 1.85
C THR A 185 -20.77 -17.11 1.94
N VAL A 186 -20.30 -16.00 1.36
CA VAL A 186 -18.90 -15.58 1.41
C VAL A 186 -18.70 -14.64 2.59
N THR A 187 -17.93 -15.07 3.56
CA THR A 187 -17.61 -14.26 4.73
C THR A 187 -16.49 -13.26 4.43
N THR A 188 -16.43 -12.21 5.26
CA THR A 188 -15.31 -11.25 5.21
C THR A 188 -13.96 -11.96 5.31
N ASP A 189 -13.84 -12.97 6.15
CA ASP A 189 -12.59 -13.71 6.37
C ASP A 189 -12.18 -14.50 5.13
N MET A 190 -13.13 -15.13 4.42
CA MET A 190 -12.85 -15.81 3.15
C MET A 190 -12.31 -14.84 2.10
N LEU A 191 -12.87 -13.62 2.00
CA LEU A 191 -12.39 -12.61 1.07
C LEU A 191 -11.00 -12.07 1.47
N VAL A 192 -10.72 -11.95 2.77
CA VAL A 192 -9.38 -11.61 3.29
C VAL A 192 -8.37 -12.67 2.91
N ASP A 193 -8.71 -13.95 3.08
CA ASP A 193 -7.82 -15.07 2.75
C ASP A 193 -7.56 -15.18 1.25
N GLU A 194 -8.59 -15.01 0.41
CA GLU A 194 -8.46 -14.97 -1.05
C GLU A 194 -7.51 -13.84 -1.50
N LEU A 195 -7.74 -12.62 -0.98
CA LEU A 195 -6.89 -11.47 -1.26
C LEU A 195 -5.44 -11.73 -0.84
N LYS A 196 -5.22 -12.27 0.37
CA LYS A 196 -3.89 -12.57 0.89
C LYS A 196 -3.17 -13.59 0.03
N GLN A 197 -3.82 -14.71 -0.29
CA GLN A 197 -3.24 -15.76 -1.13
C GLN A 197 -2.92 -15.23 -2.53
N THR A 198 -3.79 -14.40 -3.10
CA THR A 198 -3.57 -13.77 -4.40
C THR A 198 -2.34 -12.85 -4.36
N MET A 199 -2.23 -11.98 -3.36
CA MET A 199 -1.08 -11.10 -3.22
C MET A 199 0.21 -11.85 -2.93
N GLN A 200 0.17 -12.96 -2.19
CA GLN A 200 1.33 -13.83 -1.97
C GLN A 200 1.83 -14.43 -3.30
N ARG A 201 0.93 -14.99 -4.12
CA ARG A 201 1.30 -15.51 -5.45
C ARG A 201 1.88 -14.43 -6.34
N MET A 202 1.24 -13.27 -6.41
CA MET A 202 1.74 -12.12 -7.19
C MET A 202 3.13 -11.67 -6.73
N LEU A 203 3.35 -11.57 -5.41
CA LEU A 203 4.65 -11.19 -4.87
C LEU A 203 5.74 -12.17 -5.28
N LEU A 204 5.48 -13.48 -5.20
CA LEU A 204 6.43 -14.51 -5.64
C LEU A 204 6.79 -14.36 -7.13
N GLU A 205 5.82 -14.11 -7.99
CA GLU A 205 6.06 -13.93 -9.43
C GLU A 205 6.84 -12.63 -9.73
N VAL A 206 6.52 -11.53 -9.04
CA VAL A 206 7.27 -10.28 -9.16
C VAL A 206 8.72 -10.48 -8.72
N GLN A 207 8.94 -11.16 -7.59
CA GLN A 207 10.29 -11.43 -7.07
C GLN A 207 11.12 -12.31 -7.99
N LYS A 208 10.52 -13.32 -8.67
CA LYS A 208 11.21 -14.14 -9.66
C LYS A 208 11.73 -13.34 -10.87
N ARG A 209 11.00 -12.29 -11.26
CA ARG A 209 11.36 -11.41 -12.39
C ARG A 209 12.31 -10.29 -11.99
N TYR A 210 12.58 -10.11 -10.71
CA TYR A 210 13.44 -9.06 -10.20
C TYR A 210 14.88 -9.59 -10.09
N ASP A 211 15.70 -9.32 -11.09
CA ASP A 211 17.02 -9.95 -11.26
C ASP A 211 18.05 -9.59 -10.17
N ASP A 212 17.99 -8.38 -9.60
CA ASP A 212 18.96 -7.85 -8.65
C ASP A 212 18.56 -8.17 -7.21
N GLN A 213 18.84 -9.37 -6.74
CA GLN A 213 18.58 -9.82 -5.37
C GLN A 213 19.82 -10.44 -4.73
N PRO A 214 20.83 -9.61 -4.34
CA PRO A 214 22.08 -10.12 -3.80
C PRO A 214 21.87 -10.86 -2.47
N ALA A 215 22.54 -11.98 -2.30
CA ALA A 215 22.54 -12.73 -1.04
C ALA A 215 22.99 -11.84 0.13
N GLY A 216 22.32 -11.95 1.27
CA GLY A 216 22.59 -11.18 2.47
C GLY A 216 22.17 -9.70 2.42
N ALA A 217 21.62 -9.21 1.30
CA ALA A 217 21.15 -7.83 1.25
C ALA A 217 19.97 -7.60 2.20
N TYR A 218 19.99 -6.50 2.97
CA TYR A 218 18.99 -6.19 4.00
C TYR A 218 17.54 -6.12 3.50
N TRP A 219 17.35 -5.86 2.22
CA TRP A 219 16.05 -5.68 1.58
C TRP A 219 15.56 -6.92 0.82
N VAL A 220 16.34 -7.99 0.82
CA VAL A 220 15.98 -9.29 0.23
C VAL A 220 15.42 -10.18 1.33
N PRO A 221 14.27 -10.83 1.12
CA PRO A 221 13.67 -11.75 2.11
C PRO A 221 14.62 -12.88 2.52
N ALA A 222 14.55 -13.30 3.79
CA ALA A 222 15.36 -14.41 4.31
C ALA A 222 15.20 -15.69 3.49
N ARG A 223 13.96 -16.03 3.03
CA ARG A 223 13.69 -17.21 2.19
C ARG A 223 14.39 -17.19 0.82
N LEU A 224 14.84 -16.00 0.36
CA LEU A 224 15.62 -15.82 -0.86
C LEU A 224 17.12 -15.68 -0.59
N GLY A 225 17.56 -16.01 0.62
CA GLY A 225 18.96 -15.87 1.04
C GLY A 225 19.35 -14.43 1.38
N GLY A 226 18.40 -13.53 1.59
CA GLY A 226 18.63 -12.15 1.97
C GLY A 226 18.89 -11.95 3.45
N GLY A 227 19.18 -10.69 3.81
CA GLY A 227 19.45 -10.25 5.19
C GLY A 227 18.23 -9.66 5.90
N ALA A 228 17.02 -9.71 5.29
CA ALA A 228 15.81 -9.31 5.99
C ALA A 228 15.47 -10.32 7.10
N PRO A 229 14.80 -9.88 8.18
CA PRO A 229 14.29 -10.79 9.19
C PRO A 229 13.25 -11.75 8.55
N THR A 230 13.13 -12.95 9.12
CA THR A 230 12.04 -13.87 8.80
C THR A 230 10.70 -13.24 9.16
N LEU A 231 9.60 -13.82 8.68
CA LEU A 231 8.26 -13.32 8.99
C LEU A 231 8.01 -13.36 10.51
N GLU A 232 8.44 -14.43 11.19
CA GLU A 232 8.30 -14.60 12.63
C GLU A 232 9.12 -13.56 13.43
N GLU A 233 10.38 -13.35 13.06
CA GLU A 233 11.22 -12.32 13.67
C GLU A 233 10.65 -10.91 13.45
N ALA A 234 10.15 -10.64 12.24
CA ALA A 234 9.52 -9.36 11.92
C ALA A 234 8.25 -9.11 12.74
N ASP A 235 7.44 -10.13 12.97
CA ASP A 235 6.25 -10.06 13.82
C ASP A 235 6.62 -9.84 15.29
N ALA A 236 7.64 -10.52 15.80
CA ALA A 236 8.16 -10.28 17.15
C ALA A 236 8.68 -8.84 17.33
N MET A 237 9.42 -8.29 16.35
CA MET A 237 9.86 -6.89 16.35
C MET A 237 8.68 -5.91 16.32
N ASP A 238 7.63 -6.19 15.56
CA ASP A 238 6.44 -5.33 15.50
C ASP A 238 5.64 -5.36 16.81
N MET A 239 5.57 -6.51 17.48
CA MET A 239 4.96 -6.64 18.82
C MET A 239 5.75 -5.83 19.87
N ALA A 240 7.08 -5.92 19.87
CA ALA A 240 7.95 -5.13 20.75
C ALA A 240 7.77 -3.62 20.52
N ASP A 241 7.73 -3.17 19.26
CA ASP A 241 7.46 -1.77 18.90
C ASP A 241 6.07 -1.30 19.40
N ALA A 242 5.07 -2.18 19.34
CA ALA A 242 3.72 -1.87 19.81
C ALA A 242 3.68 -1.72 21.33
N ALA A 243 4.33 -2.63 22.06
CA ALA A 243 4.43 -2.59 23.53
C ALA A 243 5.17 -1.32 24.00
N ALA A 244 6.30 -0.97 23.39
CA ALA A 244 7.05 0.23 23.70
C ALA A 244 6.23 1.53 23.49
N ARG A 245 5.39 1.56 22.43
CA ARG A 245 4.48 2.70 22.19
C ARG A 245 3.34 2.78 23.19
N ALA A 246 2.83 1.63 23.65
CA ALA A 246 1.78 1.58 24.67
C ALA A 246 2.31 2.10 26.02
N ALA A 247 3.49 1.66 26.43
CA ALA A 247 4.15 2.14 27.66
C ALA A 247 4.32 3.68 27.66
N LYS A 248 4.89 4.24 26.57
CA LYS A 248 5.07 5.70 26.45
C LYS A 248 3.78 6.53 26.46
N ARG A 249 2.62 5.91 26.21
CA ARG A 249 1.31 6.60 26.28
C ARG A 249 0.70 6.58 27.69
N GLN A 250 1.18 5.67 28.54
CA GLN A 250 0.76 5.60 29.94
C GLN A 250 1.56 6.55 30.84
N ASP A 251 2.80 6.88 30.42
CA ASP A 251 3.74 7.72 31.18
C ASP A 251 3.65 9.22 30.81
N GLY A 252 2.79 9.63 29.87
CA GLY A 252 2.59 11.03 29.42
C GLY A 252 1.16 11.45 29.39
#